data_01219769827ed04ce1f5f8dfa921fc9c
#
_entry.id   01219769827ed04ce1f5f8dfa921fc9c
#
_cell.length_a   1.000
_cell.length_b   1.000
_cell.length_c   1.000
_cell.angle_alpha   90.00
_cell.angle_beta   90.00
_cell.angle_gamma   90.00
#
_symmetry.space_group_name_H-M   'P 1'
#
loop_
_entity.id
_entity.type
_entity.pdbx_description
1 polymer ?
#
loop_
_entity_poly.entity_id
_entity_poly.type
_entity_poly.pdbx_seq_one_letter_code
_entity_poly.pdbx_strand_id
1 'polypeptide(L)'
;MIDWTDELLTQIGSYSRAALSYNGQHGYPVTLPLPFTFDKVEHRFTFPAPSQAPAISPETEGSASLTLLRYDPQRANESYLLFYGQVAQHGDEWSFTPSRAAIPRW
;
A
#
# COMPACT_ATOMS: atom_id res chain seq x y z
N MET A 1 0.31 -15.63 -4.77
CA MET A 1 0.58 -15.61 -3.31
C MET A 1 1.91 -14.94 -3.03
N ILE A 2 1.98 -14.14 -1.99
CA ILE A 2 3.21 -13.45 -1.61
C ILE A 2 4.08 -14.40 -0.78
N ASP A 3 5.35 -14.46 -1.11
CA ASP A 3 6.33 -15.18 -0.30
C ASP A 3 6.91 -14.22 0.75
N TRP A 4 6.47 -14.37 1.99
CA TRP A 4 6.85 -13.49 3.11
C TRP A 4 8.19 -13.92 3.69
N THR A 5 9.26 -13.65 2.96
CA THR A 5 10.62 -13.94 3.42
C THR A 5 11.10 -12.88 4.42
N ASP A 6 12.11 -13.23 5.24
CA ASP A 6 12.73 -12.27 6.14
C ASP A 6 13.32 -11.09 5.37
N GLU A 7 13.84 -11.33 4.17
CA GLU A 7 14.37 -10.28 3.32
C GLU A 7 13.28 -9.30 2.92
N LEU A 8 12.11 -9.79 2.49
CA LEU A 8 11.00 -8.92 2.12
C LEU A 8 10.50 -8.12 3.32
N LEU A 9 10.37 -8.76 4.48
CA LEU A 9 9.94 -8.07 5.70
C LEU A 9 10.93 -6.97 6.09
N THR A 10 12.21 -7.22 5.96
CA THR A 10 13.25 -6.22 6.22
C THR A 10 13.15 -5.06 5.23
N GLN A 11 12.92 -5.36 3.96
CA GLN A 11 12.76 -4.32 2.94
C GLN A 11 11.55 -3.44 3.24
N ILE A 12 10.42 -4.03 3.60
CA ILE A 12 9.22 -3.25 3.95
C ILE A 12 9.55 -2.27 5.09
N GLY A 13 10.29 -2.72 6.10
CA GLY A 13 10.66 -1.87 7.22
C GLY A 13 11.56 -0.70 6.87
N SER A 14 12.18 -0.71 5.70
CA SER A 14 13.04 0.39 5.24
C SER A 14 12.27 1.53 4.57
N TYR A 15 10.98 1.34 4.30
CA TYR A 15 10.13 2.35 3.68
C TYR A 15 9.28 3.03 4.74
N SER A 16 9.02 4.32 4.57
CA SER A 16 8.20 5.08 5.51
C SER A 16 6.97 5.69 4.86
N ARG A 17 6.90 5.67 3.53
CA ARG A 17 5.79 6.27 2.81
C ARG A 17 5.23 5.31 1.79
N ALA A 18 3.94 5.45 1.53
CA ALA A 18 3.23 4.62 0.57
C ALA A 18 2.31 5.50 -0.27
N ALA A 19 2.00 5.02 -1.46
CA ALA A 19 0.95 5.59 -2.31
C ALA A 19 -0.12 4.51 -2.48
N LEU A 20 -1.31 4.79 -1.99
CA LEU A 20 -2.46 3.91 -2.14
C LEU A 20 -3.26 4.33 -3.36
N SER A 21 -3.51 3.39 -4.27
CA SER A 21 -4.33 3.62 -5.46
C SER A 21 -5.55 2.71 -5.43
N TYR A 22 -6.72 3.29 -5.56
CA TYR A 22 -7.97 2.53 -5.54
C TYR A 22 -9.01 3.23 -6.42
N ASN A 23 -10.11 2.55 -6.72
CA ASN A 23 -11.21 3.16 -7.44
C ASN A 23 -12.17 3.83 -6.47
N GLY A 24 -12.41 5.11 -6.66
CA GLY A 24 -13.36 5.87 -5.87
C GLY A 24 -14.80 5.54 -6.23
N GLN A 25 -15.72 6.10 -5.46
CA GLN A 25 -17.16 5.80 -5.53
C GLN A 25 -17.77 6.00 -6.91
N HIS A 26 -17.21 6.90 -7.70
CA HIS A 26 -17.73 7.18 -9.05
C HIS A 26 -16.90 6.54 -10.16
N GLY A 27 -16.06 5.56 -9.82
CA GLY A 27 -15.25 4.85 -10.81
C GLY A 27 -13.97 5.56 -11.21
N TYR A 28 -13.66 6.71 -10.62
CA TYR A 28 -12.42 7.43 -10.91
C TYR A 28 -11.27 6.87 -10.07
N PRO A 29 -10.08 6.70 -10.66
CA PRO A 29 -8.93 6.28 -9.86
C PRO A 29 -8.49 7.38 -8.90
N VAL A 30 -8.15 6.98 -7.68
CA VAL A 30 -7.67 7.85 -6.62
C VAL A 30 -6.30 7.36 -6.18
N THR A 31 -5.33 8.25 -6.06
CA THR A 31 -4.01 7.93 -5.53
C THR A 31 -3.71 8.88 -4.39
N LEU A 32 -3.39 8.31 -3.22
CA LEU A 32 -3.14 9.08 -1.99
C LEU A 32 -1.78 8.73 -1.41
N PRO A 33 -0.92 9.73 -1.14
CA PRO A 33 0.29 9.49 -0.36
C PRO A 33 -0.07 9.33 1.12
N LEU A 34 0.43 8.29 1.77
CA LEU A 34 0.08 7.98 3.15
C LEU A 34 1.29 7.49 3.94
N PRO A 35 1.39 7.84 5.23
CA PRO A 35 2.24 7.10 6.13
C PRO A 35 1.59 5.73 6.41
N PHE A 36 2.38 4.73 6.74
CA PHE A 36 1.85 3.39 6.99
C PHE A 36 2.55 2.72 8.16
N THR A 37 1.86 1.73 8.73
CA THR A 37 2.42 0.78 9.68
C THR A 37 2.19 -0.61 9.11
N PHE A 38 3.19 -1.48 9.22
CA PHE A 38 3.07 -2.84 8.74
C PHE A 38 3.05 -3.82 9.90
N ASP A 39 2.01 -4.68 9.93
CA ASP A 39 1.88 -5.74 10.92
C ASP A 39 2.55 -7.01 10.38
N LYS A 40 3.65 -7.41 10.99
CA LYS A 40 4.43 -8.57 10.53
C LYS A 40 3.73 -9.89 10.79
N VAL A 41 2.79 -9.95 11.73
CA VAL A 41 2.07 -11.17 12.06
C VAL A 41 0.89 -11.36 11.13
N GLU A 42 0.11 -10.32 10.91
CA GLU A 42 -1.07 -10.37 10.06
C GLU A 42 -0.75 -10.12 8.58
N HIS A 43 0.47 -9.69 8.26
CA HIS A 43 0.89 -9.30 6.91
C HIS A 43 -0.06 -8.26 6.31
N ARG A 44 -0.30 -7.21 7.06
CA ARG A 44 -1.28 -6.18 6.71
C ARG A 44 -0.71 -4.81 6.98
N PHE A 45 -1.02 -3.88 6.06
CA PHE A 45 -0.65 -2.48 6.21
C PHE A 45 -1.82 -1.73 6.82
N THR A 46 -1.55 -0.82 7.74
CA THR A 46 -2.55 0.07 8.32
C THR A 46 -2.09 1.50 8.21
N PHE A 47 -3.04 2.41 8.08
CA PHE A 47 -2.75 3.83 7.99
C PHE A 47 -3.94 4.64 8.49
N PRO A 48 -3.69 5.87 8.99
CA PRO A 48 -4.78 6.73 9.41
C PRO A 48 -5.74 6.99 8.26
N ALA A 49 -7.03 7.02 8.54
CA ALA A 49 -8.02 7.33 7.51
C ALA A 49 -7.69 8.69 6.89
N PRO A 50 -7.51 8.77 5.56
CA PRO A 50 -7.17 10.03 4.93
C PRO A 50 -8.31 11.04 5.06
N SER A 51 -7.94 12.29 5.38
CA SER A 51 -8.91 13.38 5.46
C SER A 51 -9.46 13.67 4.06
N GLN A 52 -10.78 13.74 3.93
CA GLN A 52 -11.45 14.10 2.68
C GLN A 52 -11.19 13.12 1.51
N ALA A 53 -10.76 11.90 1.81
CA ALA A 53 -10.54 10.91 0.77
C ALA A 53 -11.88 10.45 0.19
N PRO A 54 -11.96 10.25 -1.14
CA PRO A 54 -13.15 9.66 -1.74
C PRO A 54 -13.41 8.25 -1.20
N ALA A 55 -14.68 7.90 -1.08
CA ALA A 55 -15.07 6.57 -0.65
C ALA A 55 -14.62 5.51 -1.65
N ILE A 56 -14.31 4.31 -1.14
CA ILE A 56 -13.91 3.18 -1.98
C ILE A 56 -15.13 2.67 -2.73
N SER A 57 -14.98 2.38 -4.01
CA SER A 57 -16.07 1.85 -4.82
C SER A 57 -16.49 0.47 -4.33
N PRO A 58 -17.79 0.24 -4.03
CA PRO A 58 -18.24 -1.08 -3.65
C PRO A 58 -18.20 -2.08 -4.80
N GLU A 59 -18.20 -1.59 -6.04
CA GLU A 59 -18.19 -2.46 -7.22
C GLU A 59 -16.85 -3.18 -7.40
N THR A 60 -15.77 -2.62 -6.90
CA THR A 60 -14.43 -3.21 -7.01
C THR A 60 -14.05 -4.05 -5.81
N GLU A 61 -14.94 -4.16 -4.82
CA GLU A 61 -14.73 -4.96 -3.60
C GLU A 61 -13.44 -4.57 -2.86
N GLY A 62 -13.06 -3.30 -2.94
CA GLY A 62 -11.87 -2.81 -2.29
C GLY A 62 -10.56 -3.10 -3.00
N SER A 63 -10.61 -3.57 -4.26
CA SER A 63 -9.39 -3.79 -5.05
C SER A 63 -8.54 -2.53 -5.11
N ALA A 64 -7.25 -2.68 -4.79
CA ALA A 64 -6.34 -1.56 -4.69
C ALA A 64 -4.89 -2.01 -4.92
N SER A 65 -4.02 -1.03 -5.11
CA SER A 65 -2.58 -1.26 -5.10
C SER A 65 -1.92 -0.35 -4.08
N LEU A 66 -0.85 -0.83 -3.49
CA LEU A 66 -0.06 -0.06 -2.53
C LEU A 66 1.39 -0.08 -2.97
N THR A 67 1.95 1.10 -3.23
CA THR A 67 3.33 1.25 -3.64
C THR A 67 4.11 1.84 -2.47
N LEU A 68 5.11 1.12 -1.99
CA LEU A 68 6.03 1.65 -0.99
C LEU A 68 7.16 2.35 -1.72
N LEU A 69 7.43 3.58 -1.33
CA LEU A 69 8.37 4.44 -2.02
C LEU A 69 9.50 4.89 -1.09
N ARG A 70 10.70 4.90 -1.63
CA ARG A 70 11.86 5.46 -0.97
C ARG A 70 12.67 6.24 -2.00
N TYR A 71 12.94 7.49 -1.69
CA TYR A 71 13.80 8.33 -2.51
C TYR A 71 15.14 8.50 -1.82
N ASP A 72 16.21 8.18 -2.55
CA ASP A 72 17.57 8.39 -2.07
C ASP A 72 18.27 9.36 -3.01
N PRO A 73 18.49 10.63 -2.60
CA PRO A 73 19.09 11.62 -3.48
C PRO A 73 20.54 11.30 -3.84
N GLN A 74 21.21 10.43 -3.08
CA GLN A 74 22.60 10.07 -3.38
C GLN A 74 22.70 8.95 -4.41
N ARG A 75 21.63 8.21 -4.63
CA ARG A 75 21.63 7.09 -5.56
C ARG A 75 20.76 7.44 -6.73
N ALA A 76 20.55 8.32 -7.30
CA ALA A 76 19.78 8.63 -8.50
C ALA A 76 18.73 7.57 -8.90
N ASN A 77 18.55 6.52 -8.10
CA ASN A 77 17.59 5.44 -8.34
C ASN A 77 16.53 5.45 -7.27
N GLU A 78 15.26 5.48 -7.70
CA GLU A 78 14.15 5.26 -6.81
C GLU A 78 13.99 3.77 -6.62
N SER A 79 13.79 3.35 -5.37
CA SER A 79 13.42 1.98 -5.08
C SER A 79 11.96 1.93 -4.66
N TYR A 80 11.25 0.87 -5.05
CA TYR A 80 9.86 0.72 -4.70
C TYR A 80 9.48 -0.75 -4.56
N LEU A 81 8.41 -0.97 -3.78
CA LEU A 81 7.72 -2.26 -3.71
C LEU A 81 6.27 -2.01 -4.05
N LEU A 82 5.71 -2.85 -4.90
CA LEU A 82 4.32 -2.71 -5.32
C LEU A 82 3.52 -3.94 -4.90
N PHE A 83 2.43 -3.70 -4.20
CA PHE A 83 1.52 -4.76 -3.78
C PHE A 83 0.14 -4.54 -4.38
N TYR A 84 -0.52 -5.63 -4.72
CA TYR A 84 -1.93 -5.64 -5.10
C TYR A 84 -2.71 -6.37 -4.03
N GLY A 85 -3.89 -5.89 -3.73
CA GLY A 85 -4.71 -6.49 -2.68
C GLY A 85 -6.01 -5.74 -2.50
N GLN A 86 -6.47 -5.68 -1.27
CA GLN A 86 -7.74 -5.05 -0.93
C GLN A 86 -7.57 -4.07 0.21
N VAL A 87 -8.20 -2.92 0.07
CA VAL A 87 -8.27 -1.91 1.12
C VAL A 87 -9.63 -1.99 1.81
N ALA A 88 -9.64 -1.80 3.11
CA ALA A 88 -10.85 -1.78 3.92
C ALA A 88 -10.84 -0.57 4.85
N GLN A 89 -12.02 -0.04 5.10
CA GLN A 89 -12.22 1.11 5.98
C GLN A 89 -12.71 0.64 7.33
N HIS A 90 -12.03 1.07 8.41
CA HIS A 90 -12.36 0.71 9.78
C HIS A 90 -12.42 1.98 10.64
N GLY A 91 -13.42 2.84 10.38
CA GLY A 91 -13.52 4.10 11.10
C GLY A 91 -12.33 5.02 10.83
N ASP A 92 -11.54 5.31 11.85
CA ASP A 92 -10.40 6.23 11.76
C ASP A 92 -9.14 5.57 11.19
N GLU A 93 -9.20 4.29 10.89
CA GLU A 93 -8.07 3.54 10.37
C GLU A 93 -8.49 2.77 9.13
N TRP A 94 -7.64 2.82 8.10
CA TRP A 94 -7.80 1.98 6.91
C TRP A 94 -6.74 0.89 6.94
N SER A 95 -7.07 -0.27 6.36
CA SER A 95 -6.14 -1.37 6.23
C SER A 95 -6.03 -1.82 4.78
N PHE A 96 -4.85 -2.32 4.42
CA PHE A 96 -4.60 -2.91 3.11
C PHE A 96 -4.05 -4.31 3.32
N THR A 97 -4.73 -5.30 2.77
CA THR A 97 -4.31 -6.71 2.84
C THR A 97 -3.76 -7.11 1.49
N PRO A 98 -2.44 -7.28 1.37
CA PRO A 98 -1.83 -7.64 0.09
C PRO A 98 -2.08 -9.10 -0.24
N SER A 99 -2.33 -9.37 -1.52
CA SER A 99 -2.50 -10.74 -2.03
C SER A 99 -1.44 -11.09 -3.06
N ARG A 100 -0.80 -10.10 -3.67
CA ARG A 100 0.23 -10.29 -4.69
C ARG A 100 1.24 -9.16 -4.62
N ALA A 101 2.49 -9.48 -4.87
CA ALA A 101 3.55 -8.47 -4.92
C ALA A 101 4.20 -8.47 -6.30
N ALA A 102 4.51 -7.27 -6.79
CA ALA A 102 5.36 -7.08 -7.96
C ALA A 102 6.63 -6.39 -7.46
N ILE A 103 7.69 -7.16 -7.27
CA ILE A 103 8.95 -6.64 -6.74
C ILE A 103 9.90 -6.43 -7.91
N PRO A 104 10.39 -5.20 -8.12
CA PRO A 104 11.34 -4.96 -9.21
C PRO A 104 12.60 -5.79 -9.01
N ARG A 105 13.08 -6.37 -10.10
CA ARG A 105 14.37 -7.05 -10.11
C ARG A 105 15.42 -6.07 -10.60
N TRP A 106 16.45 -5.90 -9.80
CA TRP A 106 17.56 -5.03 -10.14
C TRP A 106 18.71 -5.83 -10.73
#